data_2b00c5155ba8ba2aafa8d7a2886abe62
#
_entry.id   2b00c5155ba8ba2aafa8d7a2886abe62
#
_cell.length_a   1.000
_cell.length_b   1.000
_cell.length_c   1.000
_cell.angle_alpha   90.00
_cell.angle_beta   90.00
_cell.angle_gamma   90.00
#
_symmetry.space_group_name_H-M   'P 1'
#
loop_
_entity.id
_entity.type
_entity.pdbx_description
1 polymer ?
#
loop_
_entity_poly.entity_id
_entity_poly.type
_entity_poly.pdbx_seq_one_letter_code
_entity_poly.pdbx_strand_id
1 'polypeptide(L)'
;MKKLTGILTATIAAAALFLGANTVANADTTITVGASAAPHAEILRHVQPQLKKEGINLKIKVFDDYIMPNKALANGEIDANYFQHIPFLKDWNKKNHGTLVDAGDIHLEPIGVYSKKYKSLKKLPKNAKVYVSSNVSDYGRVLKLFKDAGLITLKKGTKLETATFNDIKTNKKNITFKHTFEAKLMPKLYESNEADATVINSNYAVQAGLKPTKDAIALEKKSSPYANLIAVQKGDQKRPAIKKLVKVLKSKSTQKWINNKYNGAVLPVGSQK
;
A
#
# COMPACT_ATOMS: atom_id res chain seq x y z
N MET A 1 -7.94 -66.23 75.87
CA MET A 1 -7.46 -67.38 75.10
C MET A 1 -8.24 -67.43 73.78
N LYS A 2 -7.82 -66.90 72.77
CA LYS A 2 -8.03 -67.20 71.34
C LYS A 2 -7.44 -66.05 70.56
N LYS A 3 -6.35 -66.35 69.84
CA LYS A 3 -5.66 -65.47 68.94
C LYS A 3 -6.52 -65.31 67.66
N LEU A 4 -6.77 -64.14 67.25
CA LEU A 4 -7.28 -63.86 65.90
C LEU A 4 -6.19 -63.16 65.07
N THR A 5 -5.72 -63.86 64.08
CA THR A 5 -4.79 -63.38 63.06
C THR A 5 -5.59 -62.57 62.06
N GLY A 6 -5.28 -61.30 61.91
CA GLY A 6 -5.87 -60.44 60.88
C GLY A 6 -4.96 -60.39 59.63
N ILE A 7 -5.51 -60.79 58.53
CA ILE A 7 -4.88 -60.71 57.19
C ILE A 7 -5.00 -59.27 56.66
N LEU A 8 -3.86 -58.64 56.40
CA LEU A 8 -3.77 -57.28 55.80
C LEU A 8 -3.75 -57.45 54.29
N THR A 9 -4.86 -57.17 53.65
CA THR A 9 -4.94 -57.10 52.18
C THR A 9 -4.50 -55.68 51.73
N ALA A 10 -3.34 -55.61 51.06
CA ALA A 10 -2.82 -54.41 50.45
C ALA A 10 -3.49 -54.22 49.07
N THR A 11 -4.37 -53.22 48.97
CA THR A 11 -4.94 -52.78 47.68
C THR A 11 -3.99 -51.79 47.03
N ILE A 12 -3.34 -52.18 45.96
CA ILE A 12 -2.52 -51.32 45.07
C ILE A 12 -3.49 -50.52 44.18
N ALA A 13 -3.69 -49.25 44.46
CA ALA A 13 -4.40 -48.33 43.58
C ALA A 13 -3.42 -47.83 42.51
N ALA A 14 -3.57 -48.33 41.29
CA ALA A 14 -2.87 -47.84 40.12
C ALA A 14 -3.49 -46.47 39.74
N ALA A 15 -2.85 -45.36 40.11
CA ALA A 15 -3.19 -44.03 39.65
C ALA A 15 -2.68 -43.90 38.19
N ALA A 16 -3.57 -44.07 37.23
CA ALA A 16 -3.31 -43.73 35.85
C ALA A 16 -3.23 -42.23 35.71
N LEU A 17 -2.01 -41.68 35.62
CA LEU A 17 -1.74 -40.30 35.25
C LEU A 17 -2.14 -40.11 33.77
N PHE A 18 -3.38 -39.67 33.50
CA PHE A 18 -3.76 -39.07 32.24
C PHE A 18 -3.02 -37.74 32.13
N LEU A 19 -1.82 -37.76 31.51
CA LEU A 19 -1.20 -36.58 30.93
C LEU A 19 -2.06 -36.17 29.71
N GLY A 20 -3.15 -35.45 30.00
CA GLY A 20 -3.90 -34.73 28.97
C GLY A 20 -2.98 -33.67 28.38
N ALA A 21 -2.42 -33.95 27.21
CA ALA A 21 -1.81 -32.94 26.41
C ALA A 21 -2.91 -31.92 26.06
N ASN A 22 -3.03 -30.87 26.89
CA ASN A 22 -3.80 -29.69 26.51
C ASN A 22 -3.13 -29.09 25.27
N THR A 23 -3.52 -29.54 24.10
CA THR A 23 -3.32 -28.77 22.88
C THR A 23 -4.16 -27.50 23.04
N VAL A 24 -3.54 -26.45 23.59
CA VAL A 24 -4.09 -25.12 23.53
C VAL A 24 -4.21 -24.83 22.04
N ALA A 25 -5.41 -25.02 21.50
CA ALA A 25 -5.74 -24.55 20.17
C ALA A 25 -5.52 -23.04 20.22
N ASN A 26 -4.38 -22.58 19.71
CA ASN A 26 -4.12 -21.15 19.57
C ASN A 26 -5.23 -20.60 18.66
N ALA A 27 -6.22 -19.94 19.27
CA ALA A 27 -7.26 -19.26 18.51
C ALA A 27 -6.59 -18.32 17.52
N ASP A 28 -7.02 -18.40 16.25
CA ASP A 28 -6.48 -17.52 15.20
C ASP A 28 -6.58 -16.06 15.62
N THR A 29 -5.46 -15.36 15.53
CA THR A 29 -5.46 -13.92 15.76
C THR A 29 -6.13 -13.22 14.56
N THR A 30 -7.27 -12.56 14.79
CA THR A 30 -7.92 -11.77 13.75
C THR A 30 -7.26 -10.39 13.64
N ILE A 31 -6.92 -9.99 12.41
CA ILE A 31 -6.51 -8.62 12.07
C ILE A 31 -7.36 -8.09 10.91
N THR A 32 -7.75 -6.83 10.99
CA THR A 32 -8.48 -6.13 9.92
C THR A 32 -7.54 -5.15 9.23
N VAL A 33 -7.38 -5.30 7.91
CA VAL A 33 -6.53 -4.43 7.10
C VAL A 33 -7.38 -3.64 6.11
N GLY A 34 -7.33 -2.31 6.19
CA GLY A 34 -7.94 -1.41 5.22
C GLY A 34 -7.08 -1.29 3.96
N ALA A 35 -7.68 -1.39 2.77
CA ALA A 35 -6.91 -1.37 1.52
C ALA A 35 -7.70 -0.74 0.37
N SER A 36 -7.01 -0.18 -0.63
CA SER A 36 -7.62 0.14 -1.92
C SER A 36 -7.97 -1.16 -2.66
N ALA A 37 -8.99 -1.12 -3.52
CA ALA A 37 -9.54 -2.32 -4.19
C ALA A 37 -8.48 -3.11 -4.96
N ALA A 38 -7.67 -2.44 -5.78
CA ALA A 38 -6.54 -3.00 -6.52
C ALA A 38 -5.36 -2.01 -6.50
N PRO A 39 -4.12 -2.46 -6.46
CA PRO A 39 -3.68 -3.86 -6.33
C PRO A 39 -3.74 -4.38 -4.87
N HIS A 40 -3.91 -3.52 -3.88
CA HIS A 40 -3.68 -3.76 -2.47
C HIS A 40 -4.57 -4.88 -1.89
N ALA A 41 -5.91 -4.76 -2.02
CA ALA A 41 -6.81 -5.81 -1.53
C ALA A 41 -6.66 -7.12 -2.32
N GLU A 42 -6.28 -7.07 -3.59
CA GLU A 42 -5.99 -8.28 -4.37
C GLU A 42 -4.74 -9.02 -3.85
N ILE A 43 -3.69 -8.28 -3.51
CA ILE A 43 -2.46 -8.83 -2.89
C ILE A 43 -2.79 -9.42 -1.52
N LEU A 44 -3.59 -8.72 -0.71
CA LEU A 44 -4.05 -9.24 0.59
C LEU A 44 -4.86 -10.53 0.44
N ARG A 45 -5.80 -10.61 -0.51
CA ARG A 45 -6.57 -11.84 -0.78
C ARG A 45 -5.67 -12.99 -1.22
N HIS A 46 -4.63 -12.71 -2.01
CA HIS A 46 -3.67 -13.73 -2.42
C HIS A 46 -2.95 -14.35 -1.23
N VAL A 47 -2.59 -13.57 -0.22
CA VAL A 47 -1.85 -14.06 0.94
C VAL A 47 -2.74 -14.57 2.10
N GLN A 48 -4.06 -14.35 2.07
CA GLN A 48 -5.00 -14.83 3.10
C GLN A 48 -4.84 -16.34 3.43
N PRO A 49 -4.76 -17.27 2.44
CA PRO A 49 -4.63 -18.70 2.73
C PRO A 49 -3.34 -19.05 3.46
N GLN A 50 -2.23 -18.36 3.15
CA GLN A 50 -0.96 -18.55 3.85
C GLN A 50 -1.03 -18.02 5.26
N LEU A 51 -1.58 -16.81 5.47
CA LEU A 51 -1.76 -16.22 6.80
C LEU A 51 -2.65 -17.08 7.69
N LYS A 52 -3.72 -17.66 7.14
CA LYS A 52 -4.60 -18.59 7.86
C LYS A 52 -3.84 -19.82 8.38
N LYS A 53 -2.96 -20.42 7.55
CA LYS A 53 -2.08 -21.52 7.99
C LYS A 53 -1.12 -21.12 9.11
N GLU A 54 -0.81 -19.84 9.23
CA GLU A 54 0.06 -19.29 10.26
C GLU A 54 -0.72 -18.78 11.50
N GLY A 55 -2.02 -19.09 11.60
CA GLY A 55 -2.89 -18.73 12.71
C GLY A 55 -3.36 -17.27 12.67
N ILE A 56 -3.42 -16.66 11.47
CA ILE A 56 -3.92 -15.28 11.30
C ILE A 56 -5.17 -15.30 10.43
N ASN A 57 -6.28 -14.85 10.99
CA ASN A 57 -7.52 -14.58 10.27
C ASN A 57 -7.51 -13.14 9.76
N LEU A 58 -7.13 -12.94 8.48
CA LEU A 58 -7.08 -11.63 7.85
C LEU A 58 -8.48 -11.21 7.36
N LYS A 59 -9.01 -10.11 7.89
CA LYS A 59 -10.18 -9.40 7.37
C LYS A 59 -9.72 -8.23 6.51
N ILE A 60 -10.33 -8.03 5.34
CA ILE A 60 -9.99 -6.98 4.40
C ILE A 60 -11.16 -6.02 4.29
N LYS A 61 -10.94 -4.74 4.65
CA LYS A 61 -11.91 -3.64 4.48
C LYS A 61 -11.46 -2.79 3.30
N VAL A 62 -12.24 -2.78 2.22
CA VAL A 62 -11.92 -2.00 1.01
C VAL A 62 -12.39 -0.56 1.17
N PHE A 63 -11.56 0.38 0.72
CA PHE A 63 -11.85 1.81 0.67
C PHE A 63 -11.62 2.34 -0.76
N ASP A 64 -12.47 3.25 -1.20
CA ASP A 64 -12.43 3.81 -2.55
C ASP A 64 -11.65 5.12 -2.65
N ASP A 65 -11.25 5.70 -1.52
CA ASP A 65 -10.53 6.97 -1.43
C ASP A 65 -9.27 6.87 -0.57
N TYR A 66 -8.48 7.96 -0.53
CA TYR A 66 -7.25 8.06 0.27
C TYR A 66 -7.45 8.77 1.64
N ILE A 67 -8.69 9.16 1.98
CA ILE A 67 -9.02 9.90 3.21
C ILE A 67 -9.37 8.96 4.34
N MET A 68 -10.26 8.02 4.06
CA MET A 68 -10.86 7.15 5.08
C MET A 68 -9.91 6.12 5.68
N PRO A 69 -8.95 5.49 4.93
CA PRO A 69 -8.12 4.43 5.51
C PRO A 69 -7.29 4.87 6.71
N ASN A 70 -6.69 6.07 6.66
CA ASN A 70 -5.91 6.59 7.80
C ASN A 70 -6.79 7.04 8.96
N LYS A 71 -7.98 7.59 8.69
CA LYS A 71 -8.96 7.91 9.74
C LYS A 71 -9.41 6.66 10.48
N ALA A 72 -9.80 5.62 9.75
CA ALA A 72 -10.21 4.34 10.32
C ALA A 72 -9.09 3.69 11.16
N LEU A 73 -7.84 3.78 10.69
CA LEU A 73 -6.69 3.28 11.43
C LEU A 73 -6.44 4.09 12.70
N ALA A 74 -6.45 5.41 12.62
CA ALA A 74 -6.25 6.29 13.77
C ALA A 74 -7.33 6.13 14.84
N ASN A 75 -8.58 5.84 14.42
CA ASN A 75 -9.71 5.56 15.31
C ASN A 75 -9.73 4.12 15.89
N GLY A 76 -8.80 3.25 15.46
CA GLY A 76 -8.78 1.84 15.91
C GLY A 76 -9.87 0.95 15.28
N GLU A 77 -10.54 1.40 14.21
CA GLU A 77 -11.55 0.61 13.49
C GLU A 77 -10.92 -0.52 12.65
N ILE A 78 -9.64 -0.39 12.33
CA ILE A 78 -8.80 -1.37 11.63
C ILE A 78 -7.43 -1.45 12.28
N ASP A 79 -6.75 -2.60 12.17
CA ASP A 79 -5.44 -2.84 12.77
C ASP A 79 -4.28 -2.30 11.92
N ALA A 80 -4.48 -2.23 10.62
CA ALA A 80 -3.49 -1.73 9.66
C ALA A 80 -4.18 -1.18 8.42
N ASN A 81 -3.44 -0.39 7.62
CA ASN A 81 -3.87 -0.12 6.25
C ASN A 81 -2.75 -0.37 5.24
N TYR A 82 -3.16 -0.58 3.98
CA TYR A 82 -2.30 -0.85 2.85
C TYR A 82 -2.85 -0.13 1.62
N PHE A 83 -2.37 1.10 1.35
CA PHE A 83 -2.85 1.93 0.22
C PHE A 83 -1.92 3.10 -0.10
N GLN A 84 -0.95 3.42 0.76
CA GLN A 84 -0.19 4.66 0.78
C GLN A 84 1.31 4.43 0.80
N HIS A 85 2.06 5.47 0.43
CA HIS A 85 3.52 5.55 0.52
C HIS A 85 3.98 6.49 1.65
N ILE A 86 5.25 6.43 2.04
CA ILE A 86 5.83 7.21 3.15
C ILE A 86 5.55 8.72 3.05
N PRO A 87 5.74 9.43 1.90
CA PRO A 87 5.44 10.85 1.83
C PRO A 87 3.97 11.17 2.13
N PHE A 88 3.02 10.32 1.69
CA PHE A 88 1.61 10.50 2.00
C PHE A 88 1.32 10.31 3.49
N LEU A 89 1.86 9.25 4.11
CA LEU A 89 1.72 9.00 5.54
C LEU A 89 2.26 10.16 6.39
N LYS A 90 3.42 10.71 6.03
CA LYS A 90 4.02 11.86 6.71
C LYS A 90 3.16 13.13 6.57
N ASP A 91 2.64 13.40 5.37
CA ASP A 91 1.75 14.55 5.12
C ASP A 91 0.45 14.42 5.90
N TRP A 92 -0.15 13.21 5.92
CA TRP A 92 -1.35 12.93 6.70
C TRP A 92 -1.12 13.14 8.20
N ASN A 93 -0.05 12.57 8.75
CA ASN A 93 0.30 12.76 10.17
C ASN A 93 0.48 14.23 10.52
N LYS A 94 1.18 15.00 9.67
CA LYS A 94 1.39 16.43 9.87
C LYS A 94 0.06 17.20 9.91
N LYS A 95 -0.84 16.91 8.97
CA LYS A 95 -2.13 17.63 8.84
C LYS A 95 -3.15 17.27 9.91
N ASN A 96 -3.08 16.03 10.43
CA ASN A 96 -4.07 15.50 11.36
C ASN A 96 -3.50 15.26 12.78
N HIS A 97 -2.30 15.78 13.08
CA HIS A 97 -1.59 15.51 14.33
C HIS A 97 -1.50 14.00 14.66
N GLY A 98 -1.42 13.19 13.61
CA GLY A 98 -1.42 11.72 13.70
C GLY A 98 -0.05 11.17 14.08
N THR A 99 -0.06 9.91 14.54
CA THR A 99 1.14 9.16 14.96
C THR A 99 1.25 7.81 14.28
N LEU A 100 0.59 7.63 13.13
CA LEU A 100 0.67 6.39 12.37
C LEU A 100 2.10 6.14 11.88
N VAL A 101 2.51 4.88 11.88
CA VAL A 101 3.87 4.49 11.52
C VAL A 101 3.89 3.42 10.45
N ASP A 102 5.00 3.36 9.73
CA ASP A 102 5.32 2.30 8.78
C ASP A 102 5.71 1.01 9.51
N ALA A 103 5.12 -0.11 9.11
CA ALA A 103 5.46 -1.45 9.55
C ALA A 103 6.26 -2.24 8.48
N GLY A 104 6.31 -1.76 7.25
CA GLY A 104 7.10 -2.33 6.17
C GLY A 104 6.63 -1.97 4.78
N ASP A 105 7.59 -1.61 3.92
CA ASP A 105 7.40 -1.36 2.49
C ASP A 105 7.15 -2.66 1.72
N ILE A 106 6.16 -2.69 0.84
CA ILE A 106 5.72 -3.89 0.14
C ILE A 106 5.96 -3.82 -1.36
N HIS A 107 5.49 -2.75 -2.03
CA HIS A 107 5.61 -2.59 -3.47
C HIS A 107 5.64 -1.12 -3.89
N LEU A 108 6.12 -0.87 -5.10
CA LEU A 108 6.08 0.42 -5.75
C LEU A 108 4.99 0.44 -6.82
N GLU A 109 4.27 1.55 -6.92
CA GLU A 109 3.32 1.86 -7.99
C GLU A 109 3.79 3.07 -8.77
N PRO A 110 4.42 2.90 -9.95
CA PRO A 110 4.85 4.03 -10.78
C PRO A 110 3.65 4.90 -11.18
N ILE A 111 3.67 6.20 -10.86
CA ILE A 111 2.63 7.11 -11.33
C ILE A 111 2.76 7.34 -12.83
N GLY A 112 1.62 7.43 -13.54
CA GLY A 112 1.59 7.60 -15.00
C GLY A 112 0.94 8.89 -15.45
N VAL A 113 1.39 9.42 -16.60
CA VAL A 113 0.72 10.47 -17.34
C VAL A 113 0.06 9.83 -18.56
N TYR A 114 -1.22 10.11 -18.76
CA TYR A 114 -2.04 9.52 -19.82
C TYR A 114 -2.60 10.58 -20.72
N SER A 115 -2.75 10.27 -22.02
CA SER A 115 -3.37 11.18 -22.99
C SER A 115 -4.04 10.37 -24.09
N LYS A 116 -5.25 10.76 -24.48
CA LYS A 116 -5.93 10.24 -25.67
C LYS A 116 -5.44 10.92 -26.95
N LYS A 117 -4.83 12.12 -26.82
CA LYS A 117 -4.43 12.99 -27.93
C LYS A 117 -2.96 12.85 -28.32
N TYR A 118 -2.07 12.61 -27.34
CA TYR A 118 -0.62 12.68 -27.54
C TYR A 118 0.06 11.39 -27.09
N LYS A 119 1.16 11.03 -27.76
CA LYS A 119 1.91 9.78 -27.54
C LYS A 119 3.15 9.96 -26.66
N SER A 120 3.50 11.18 -26.25
CA SER A 120 4.60 11.46 -25.32
C SER A 120 4.46 12.87 -24.73
N LEU A 121 5.08 13.14 -23.58
CA LEU A 121 5.11 14.46 -22.96
C LEU A 121 5.70 15.51 -23.90
N LYS A 122 6.72 15.16 -24.70
CA LYS A 122 7.34 16.08 -25.66
C LYS A 122 6.40 16.53 -26.78
N LYS A 123 5.34 15.76 -27.07
CA LYS A 123 4.34 16.09 -28.10
C LYS A 123 3.19 16.96 -27.58
N LEU A 124 3.11 17.22 -26.27
CA LEU A 124 2.13 18.17 -25.72
C LEU A 124 2.27 19.54 -26.41
N PRO A 125 1.18 20.25 -26.72
CA PRO A 125 1.21 21.56 -27.37
C PRO A 125 1.70 22.66 -26.41
N LYS A 126 1.94 23.86 -26.93
CA LYS A 126 2.01 25.07 -26.10
C LYS A 126 0.67 25.29 -25.40
N ASN A 127 0.71 25.79 -24.15
CA ASN A 127 -0.45 26.02 -23.28
C ASN A 127 -1.24 24.74 -22.98
N ALA A 128 -0.60 23.56 -23.05
CA ALA A 128 -1.24 22.29 -22.71
C ALA A 128 -1.83 22.32 -21.31
N LYS A 129 -3.04 21.76 -21.15
CA LYS A 129 -3.71 21.59 -19.87
C LYS A 129 -3.43 20.18 -19.35
N VAL A 130 -2.85 20.08 -18.16
CA VAL A 130 -2.55 18.82 -17.49
C VAL A 130 -3.33 18.74 -16.18
N TYR A 131 -4.16 17.70 -16.02
CA TYR A 131 -4.86 17.44 -14.79
C TYR A 131 -4.01 16.57 -13.87
N VAL A 132 -3.95 16.96 -12.60
CA VAL A 132 -3.21 16.28 -11.52
C VAL A 132 -4.13 16.19 -10.30
N SER A 133 -3.97 15.16 -9.48
CA SER A 133 -4.73 15.08 -8.23
C SER A 133 -4.32 16.18 -7.23
N SER A 134 -5.17 16.44 -6.25
CA SER A 134 -4.89 17.39 -5.15
C SER A 134 -3.90 16.84 -4.10
N ASN A 135 -3.37 15.63 -4.28
CA ASN A 135 -2.40 15.03 -3.36
C ASN A 135 -1.04 15.71 -3.46
N VAL A 136 -0.76 16.63 -2.54
CA VAL A 136 0.51 17.38 -2.49
C VAL A 136 1.72 16.44 -2.41
N SER A 137 1.59 15.31 -1.70
CA SER A 137 2.67 14.31 -1.56
C SER A 137 3.10 13.66 -2.88
N ASP A 138 2.29 13.77 -3.96
CA ASP A 138 2.62 13.27 -5.30
C ASP A 138 3.23 14.34 -6.21
N TYR A 139 3.18 15.63 -5.86
CA TYR A 139 3.59 16.70 -6.77
C TYR A 139 5.06 16.58 -7.18
N GLY A 140 5.95 16.22 -6.26
CA GLY A 140 7.37 16.07 -6.57
C GLY A 140 7.65 15.00 -7.63
N ARG A 141 6.94 13.85 -7.58
CA ARG A 141 7.09 12.79 -8.58
C ARG A 141 6.52 13.19 -9.94
N VAL A 142 5.41 13.93 -9.95
CA VAL A 142 4.83 14.52 -11.17
C VAL A 142 5.79 15.51 -11.79
N LEU A 143 6.29 16.49 -11.00
CA LEU A 143 7.27 17.48 -11.46
C LEU A 143 8.54 16.82 -12.02
N LYS A 144 8.99 15.73 -11.40
CA LYS A 144 10.13 14.97 -11.90
C LYS A 144 9.89 14.40 -13.30
N LEU A 145 8.71 13.87 -13.62
CA LEU A 145 8.36 13.38 -14.96
C LEU A 145 8.48 14.48 -16.01
N PHE A 146 7.94 15.67 -15.75
CA PHE A 146 8.01 16.80 -16.67
C PHE A 146 9.42 17.40 -16.76
N LYS A 147 10.17 17.43 -15.67
CA LYS A 147 11.58 17.81 -15.64
C LYS A 147 12.45 16.86 -16.44
N ASP A 148 12.31 15.54 -16.24
CA ASP A 148 13.07 14.51 -16.98
C ASP A 148 12.76 14.54 -18.48
N ALA A 149 11.54 14.94 -18.86
CA ALA A 149 11.16 15.17 -20.25
C ALA A 149 11.72 16.50 -20.84
N GLY A 150 12.37 17.34 -20.03
CA GLY A 150 12.95 18.62 -20.41
C GLY A 150 11.94 19.74 -20.67
N LEU A 151 10.69 19.58 -20.18
CA LEU A 151 9.60 20.54 -20.36
C LEU A 151 9.61 21.65 -19.31
N ILE A 152 10.08 21.35 -18.10
CA ILE A 152 10.21 22.31 -17.01
C ILE A 152 11.60 22.22 -16.36
N THR A 153 11.98 23.29 -15.65
CA THR A 153 13.05 23.25 -14.65
C THR A 153 12.52 23.70 -13.30
N LEU A 154 13.15 23.25 -12.22
CA LEU A 154 12.79 23.66 -10.86
C LEU A 154 13.77 24.70 -10.32
N LYS A 155 13.35 25.48 -9.34
CA LYS A 155 14.17 26.43 -8.60
C LYS A 155 15.37 25.69 -7.96
N LYS A 156 16.49 26.40 -7.80
CA LYS A 156 17.71 25.85 -7.14
C LYS A 156 17.37 25.44 -5.70
N GLY A 157 17.82 24.26 -5.29
CA GLY A 157 17.59 23.75 -3.93
C GLY A 157 16.24 23.10 -3.69
N THR A 158 15.33 23.02 -4.69
CA THR A 158 14.06 22.32 -4.56
C THR A 158 14.26 20.84 -4.22
N LYS A 159 13.68 20.39 -3.10
CA LYS A 159 13.62 18.99 -2.70
C LYS A 159 12.35 18.36 -3.25
N LEU A 160 12.45 17.28 -4.03
CA LEU A 160 11.30 16.67 -4.69
C LEU A 160 10.21 16.19 -3.72
N GLU A 161 10.59 15.72 -2.53
CA GLU A 161 9.65 15.21 -1.52
C GLU A 161 8.67 16.29 -1.02
N THR A 162 9.03 17.56 -1.13
CA THR A 162 8.22 18.71 -0.68
C THR A 162 7.90 19.69 -1.79
N ALA A 163 8.32 19.39 -3.03
CA ALA A 163 8.13 20.27 -4.18
C ALA A 163 6.65 20.45 -4.53
N THR A 164 6.31 21.65 -4.93
CA THR A 164 5.00 22.04 -5.43
C THR A 164 5.11 22.66 -6.84
N PHE A 165 3.99 22.93 -7.51
CA PHE A 165 4.00 23.58 -8.82
C PHE A 165 4.53 25.02 -8.77
N ASN A 166 4.57 25.65 -7.57
CA ASN A 166 5.20 26.97 -7.36
C ASN A 166 6.74 26.92 -7.45
N ASP A 167 7.33 25.72 -7.40
CA ASP A 167 8.78 25.55 -7.51
C ASP A 167 9.27 25.44 -8.97
N ILE A 168 8.37 25.51 -9.95
CA ILE A 168 8.73 25.57 -11.36
C ILE A 168 9.45 26.91 -11.63
N LYS A 169 10.69 26.82 -12.14
CA LYS A 169 11.48 28.00 -12.57
C LYS A 169 11.20 28.34 -14.04
N THR A 170 11.23 27.35 -14.93
CA THR A 170 10.92 27.53 -16.36
C THR A 170 9.88 26.50 -16.78
N ASN A 171 9.02 26.91 -17.72
CA ASN A 171 7.99 26.08 -18.30
C ASN A 171 7.94 26.34 -19.79
N LYS A 172 8.70 25.54 -20.55
CA LYS A 172 8.98 25.79 -21.98
C LYS A 172 7.75 25.83 -22.86
N LYS A 173 6.68 25.14 -22.47
CA LYS A 173 5.44 25.06 -23.22
C LYS A 173 4.27 25.78 -22.56
N ASN A 174 4.53 26.51 -21.49
CA ASN A 174 3.49 27.17 -20.69
C ASN A 174 2.37 26.20 -20.26
N ILE A 175 2.75 25.01 -19.78
CA ILE A 175 1.81 23.98 -19.35
C ILE A 175 1.06 24.43 -18.11
N THR A 176 -0.26 24.34 -18.13
CA THR A 176 -1.10 24.60 -16.97
C THR A 176 -1.37 23.32 -16.22
N PHE A 177 -0.92 23.23 -14.96
CA PHE A 177 -1.21 22.11 -14.06
C PHE A 177 -2.43 22.43 -13.21
N LYS A 178 -3.57 21.79 -13.47
CA LYS A 178 -4.78 21.91 -12.65
C LYS A 178 -4.82 20.75 -11.66
N HIS A 179 -4.71 21.05 -10.36
CA HIS A 179 -4.50 20.05 -9.30
C HIS A 179 -5.53 20.19 -8.14
N THR A 180 -6.80 20.35 -8.49
CA THR A 180 -7.90 20.55 -7.54
C THR A 180 -8.81 19.32 -7.40
N PHE A 181 -8.52 18.23 -8.09
CA PHE A 181 -9.36 17.04 -8.16
C PHE A 181 -8.92 15.97 -7.17
N GLU A 182 -9.85 15.23 -6.58
CA GLU A 182 -9.51 14.01 -5.85
C GLU A 182 -8.90 12.95 -6.77
N ALA A 183 -7.95 12.16 -6.26
CA ALA A 183 -7.24 11.15 -7.05
C ALA A 183 -8.18 10.10 -7.68
N LYS A 184 -9.25 9.72 -6.99
CA LYS A 184 -10.26 8.76 -7.50
C LYS A 184 -11.01 9.26 -8.74
N LEU A 185 -11.05 10.57 -8.97
CA LEU A 185 -11.73 11.17 -10.14
C LEU A 185 -10.85 11.20 -11.39
N MET A 186 -9.54 11.00 -11.25
CA MET A 186 -8.58 11.17 -12.36
C MET A 186 -8.84 10.25 -13.56
N PRO A 187 -9.24 8.94 -13.38
CA PRO A 187 -9.61 8.11 -14.51
C PRO A 187 -10.82 8.66 -15.30
N LYS A 188 -11.86 9.15 -14.59
CA LYS A 188 -13.03 9.74 -15.23
C LYS A 188 -12.68 11.03 -15.99
N LEU A 189 -11.79 11.86 -15.44
CA LEU A 189 -11.28 13.07 -16.12
C LEU A 189 -10.41 12.74 -17.33
N TYR A 190 -9.71 11.61 -17.32
CA TYR A 190 -9.02 11.11 -18.52
C TYR A 190 -10.04 10.65 -19.57
N GLU A 191 -11.10 9.94 -19.17
CA GLU A 191 -12.15 9.49 -20.07
C GLU A 191 -12.91 10.66 -20.73
N SER A 192 -13.19 11.75 -20.00
CA SER A 192 -13.84 12.96 -20.54
C SER A 192 -13.01 13.68 -21.60
N ASN A 193 -11.69 13.41 -21.64
CA ASN A 193 -10.76 13.99 -22.63
C ASN A 193 -10.71 15.54 -22.66
N GLU A 194 -11.05 16.18 -21.53
CA GLU A 194 -11.05 17.63 -21.39
C GLU A 194 -9.65 18.23 -21.32
N ALA A 195 -8.70 17.50 -20.72
CA ALA A 195 -7.30 17.91 -20.64
C ALA A 195 -6.49 17.34 -21.82
N ASP A 196 -5.31 17.91 -22.03
CA ASP A 196 -4.34 17.36 -22.99
C ASP A 196 -3.63 16.13 -22.43
N ALA A 197 -3.47 16.08 -21.11
CA ALA A 197 -2.99 14.91 -20.37
C ALA A 197 -3.53 14.88 -18.94
N THR A 198 -3.58 13.68 -18.36
CA THR A 198 -4.07 13.44 -17.00
C THR A 198 -3.07 12.56 -16.26
N VAL A 199 -2.67 12.97 -15.06
CA VAL A 199 -1.81 12.18 -14.19
C VAL A 199 -2.68 11.28 -13.33
N ILE A 200 -2.44 9.96 -13.36
CA ILE A 200 -3.25 8.98 -12.64
C ILE A 200 -2.34 8.09 -11.80
N ASN A 201 -2.65 7.93 -10.51
CA ASN A 201 -1.99 6.96 -9.64
C ASN A 201 -2.28 5.54 -10.13
N SER A 202 -1.29 4.64 -10.09
CA SER A 202 -1.39 3.32 -10.73
C SER A 202 -2.54 2.46 -10.20
N ASN A 203 -2.87 2.52 -8.91
CA ASN A 203 -4.01 1.78 -8.38
C ASN A 203 -5.33 2.20 -9.06
N TYR A 204 -5.58 3.48 -9.25
CA TYR A 204 -6.77 3.97 -9.95
C TYR A 204 -6.71 3.70 -11.47
N ALA A 205 -5.52 3.77 -12.06
CA ALA A 205 -5.35 3.40 -13.46
C ALA A 205 -5.70 1.92 -13.69
N VAL A 206 -5.17 1.01 -12.85
CA VAL A 206 -5.46 -0.44 -12.92
C VAL A 206 -6.93 -0.72 -12.68
N GLN A 207 -7.56 -0.08 -11.68
CA GLN A 207 -9.01 -0.21 -11.41
C GLN A 207 -9.87 0.24 -12.59
N ALA A 208 -9.41 1.25 -13.34
CA ALA A 208 -10.08 1.72 -14.56
C ALA A 208 -9.75 0.91 -15.82
N GLY A 209 -9.03 -0.22 -15.68
CA GLY A 209 -8.66 -1.09 -16.81
C GLY A 209 -7.47 -0.60 -17.64
N LEU A 210 -6.83 0.51 -17.26
CA LEU A 210 -5.61 1.00 -17.92
C LEU A 210 -4.42 0.10 -17.57
N LYS A 211 -3.51 -0.03 -18.53
CA LYS A 211 -2.24 -0.76 -18.38
C LYS A 211 -1.10 0.25 -18.29
N PRO A 212 -0.65 0.68 -17.09
CA PRO A 212 0.31 1.76 -16.91
C PRO A 212 1.55 1.63 -17.80
N THR A 213 2.09 0.43 -17.99
CA THR A 213 3.27 0.17 -18.81
C THR A 213 3.04 0.29 -20.33
N LYS A 214 1.78 0.32 -20.79
CA LYS A 214 1.41 0.41 -22.21
C LYS A 214 0.72 1.72 -22.57
N ASP A 215 -0.19 2.17 -21.70
CA ASP A 215 -1.11 3.26 -21.99
C ASP A 215 -0.59 4.62 -21.55
N ALA A 216 0.36 4.65 -20.59
CA ALA A 216 0.97 5.90 -20.14
C ALA A 216 1.91 6.49 -21.22
N ILE A 217 1.78 7.78 -21.50
CA ILE A 217 2.70 8.54 -22.35
C ILE A 217 3.99 8.94 -21.62
N ALA A 218 3.99 8.84 -20.30
CA ALA A 218 5.15 8.87 -19.41
C ALA A 218 4.83 8.10 -18.14
N LEU A 219 5.79 7.31 -17.69
CA LEU A 219 5.68 6.49 -16.49
C LEU A 219 6.88 6.75 -15.58
N GLU A 220 6.66 6.81 -14.28
CA GLU A 220 7.70 6.96 -13.28
C GLU A 220 8.69 5.79 -13.33
N LYS A 221 9.97 6.07 -13.05
CA LYS A 221 11.02 5.05 -13.06
C LYS A 221 10.89 4.10 -11.86
N LYS A 222 11.38 2.86 -12.03
CA LYS A 222 11.36 1.80 -11.01
C LYS A 222 12.14 2.13 -9.72
N SER A 223 13.04 3.09 -9.75
CA SER A 223 13.87 3.53 -8.60
C SER A 223 13.24 4.67 -7.80
N SER A 224 11.94 4.76 -7.74
CA SER A 224 11.22 5.78 -7.00
C SER A 224 11.20 5.48 -5.49
N PRO A 225 11.28 6.51 -4.60
CA PRO A 225 11.19 6.33 -3.14
C PRO A 225 9.74 6.21 -2.62
N TYR A 226 8.75 6.05 -3.51
CA TYR A 226 7.32 6.04 -3.17
C TYR A 226 6.77 4.61 -3.01
N ALA A 227 7.50 3.74 -2.28
CA ALA A 227 7.00 2.41 -1.98
C ALA A 227 5.72 2.46 -1.13
N ASN A 228 4.75 1.63 -1.48
CA ASN A 228 3.54 1.42 -0.70
C ASN A 228 3.83 0.49 0.47
N LEU A 229 3.26 0.82 1.63
CA LEU A 229 3.60 0.25 2.92
C LEU A 229 2.37 -0.26 3.69
N ILE A 230 2.61 -1.07 4.69
CA ILE A 230 1.65 -1.37 5.75
C ILE A 230 1.80 -0.30 6.83
N ALA A 231 0.77 0.53 7.02
CA ALA A 231 0.73 1.48 8.13
C ALA A 231 -0.07 0.91 9.30
N VAL A 232 0.37 1.25 10.52
CA VAL A 232 -0.23 0.84 11.78
C VAL A 232 -0.21 1.99 12.80
N GLN A 233 -0.93 1.85 13.90
CA GLN A 233 -0.75 2.74 15.05
C GLN A 233 0.65 2.56 15.66
N LYS A 234 1.18 3.62 16.25
CA LYS A 234 2.50 3.60 16.91
C LYS A 234 2.53 2.55 18.03
N GLY A 235 3.47 1.62 17.93
CA GLY A 235 3.61 0.46 18.83
C GLY A 235 3.17 -0.85 18.18
N ASP A 236 2.15 -0.83 17.33
CA ASP A 236 1.57 -2.02 16.69
C ASP A 236 2.48 -2.68 15.65
N GLN A 237 3.49 -1.96 15.12
CA GLN A 237 4.51 -2.55 14.24
C GLN A 237 5.29 -3.69 14.93
N LYS A 238 5.20 -3.80 16.26
CA LYS A 238 5.83 -4.87 17.05
C LYS A 238 4.94 -6.09 17.22
N ARG A 239 3.63 -5.99 16.98
CA ARG A 239 2.67 -7.09 17.13
C ARG A 239 3.07 -8.29 16.24
N PRO A 240 3.08 -9.52 16.78
CA PRO A 240 3.46 -10.72 16.00
C PRO A 240 2.65 -10.89 14.72
N ALA A 241 1.33 -10.63 14.75
CA ALA A 241 0.45 -10.74 13.59
C ALA A 241 0.82 -9.74 12.47
N ILE A 242 1.18 -8.49 12.82
CA ILE A 242 1.61 -7.48 11.85
C ILE A 242 2.97 -7.86 11.25
N LYS A 243 3.92 -8.33 12.05
CA LYS A 243 5.21 -8.82 11.55
C LYS A 243 5.05 -10.00 10.59
N LYS A 244 4.15 -10.95 10.90
CA LYS A 244 3.84 -12.07 10.02
C LYS A 244 3.19 -11.59 8.72
N LEU A 245 2.21 -10.67 8.78
CA LEU A 245 1.60 -10.06 7.59
C LEU A 245 2.67 -9.48 6.66
N VAL A 246 3.55 -8.62 7.18
CA VAL A 246 4.63 -8.00 6.40
C VAL A 246 5.58 -9.06 5.83
N LYS A 247 5.96 -10.07 6.63
CA LYS A 247 6.82 -11.18 6.19
C LYS A 247 6.22 -11.95 5.01
N VAL A 248 4.93 -12.30 5.10
CA VAL A 248 4.22 -13.02 4.03
C VAL A 248 4.09 -12.16 2.77
N LEU A 249 3.75 -10.89 2.92
CA LEU A 249 3.67 -9.94 1.80
C LEU A 249 5.03 -9.75 1.08
N LYS A 250 6.14 -9.83 1.81
CA LYS A 250 7.51 -9.74 1.28
C LYS A 250 8.11 -11.08 0.90
N SER A 251 7.37 -12.19 0.99
CA SER A 251 7.88 -13.50 0.61
C SER A 251 8.17 -13.60 -0.89
N LYS A 252 9.15 -14.43 -1.27
CA LYS A 252 9.50 -14.65 -2.69
C LYS A 252 8.31 -15.09 -3.53
N SER A 253 7.42 -15.92 -2.96
CA SER A 253 6.20 -16.40 -3.64
C SER A 253 5.23 -15.25 -3.94
N THR A 254 4.95 -14.40 -2.94
CA THR A 254 4.07 -13.23 -3.11
C THR A 254 4.65 -12.24 -4.11
N GLN A 255 5.94 -11.95 -4.04
CA GLN A 255 6.60 -11.04 -4.98
C GLN A 255 6.59 -11.56 -6.41
N LYS A 256 6.83 -12.87 -6.62
CA LYS A 256 6.71 -13.49 -7.94
C LYS A 256 5.27 -13.37 -8.48
N TRP A 257 4.28 -13.60 -7.62
CA TRP A 257 2.88 -13.46 -8.00
C TRP A 257 2.54 -12.01 -8.41
N ILE A 258 2.98 -11.00 -7.63
CA ILE A 258 2.80 -9.57 -7.95
C ILE A 258 3.41 -9.26 -9.32
N ASN A 259 4.66 -9.66 -9.57
CA ASN A 259 5.33 -9.43 -10.85
C ASN A 259 4.56 -10.03 -12.02
N ASN A 260 4.08 -11.28 -11.88
CA ASN A 260 3.36 -11.98 -12.93
C ASN A 260 1.98 -11.36 -13.19
N LYS A 261 1.28 -10.95 -12.12
CA LYS A 261 -0.09 -10.40 -12.25
C LYS A 261 -0.10 -9.01 -12.87
N TYR A 262 0.81 -8.14 -12.44
CA TYR A 262 0.74 -6.71 -12.80
C TYR A 262 1.72 -6.27 -13.89
N ASN A 263 2.61 -7.15 -14.38
CA ASN A 263 3.48 -6.89 -15.54
C ASN A 263 4.20 -5.52 -15.48
N GLY A 264 4.74 -5.16 -14.32
CA GLY A 264 5.49 -3.92 -14.11
C GLY A 264 4.64 -2.69 -13.75
N ALA A 265 3.31 -2.79 -13.70
CA ALA A 265 2.45 -1.75 -13.13
C ALA A 265 2.56 -1.68 -11.61
N VAL A 266 2.92 -2.80 -10.97
CA VAL A 266 3.19 -2.95 -9.54
C VAL A 266 4.52 -3.70 -9.39
N LEU A 267 5.44 -3.14 -8.64
CA LEU A 267 6.82 -3.61 -8.53
C LEU A 267 7.13 -3.95 -7.06
N PRO A 268 7.34 -5.22 -6.71
CA PRO A 268 7.72 -5.57 -5.34
C PRO A 268 9.00 -4.87 -4.90
N VAL A 269 9.09 -4.48 -3.61
CA VAL A 269 10.29 -3.90 -3.02
C VAL A 269 10.77 -4.75 -1.85
N GLY A 270 12.10 -4.92 -1.75
CA GLY A 270 12.74 -5.54 -0.60
C GLY A 270 12.37 -7.01 -0.39
N SER A 271 12.85 -7.92 -1.25
CA SER A 271 12.83 -9.34 -0.93
C SER A 271 13.61 -9.60 0.36
N GLN A 272 13.00 -10.23 1.35
CA GLN A 272 13.79 -10.86 2.40
C GLN A 272 14.63 -11.96 1.72
N LYS A 273 15.98 -11.82 1.84
CA LYS A 273 16.93 -12.83 1.39
C LYS A 273 16.75 -14.14 2.15
#